data_555841172f15de3bd125dbe4c16b6af2
#
_entry.id   555841172f15de3bd125dbe4c16b6af2
#
_cell.length_a   1.000
_cell.length_b   1.000
_cell.length_c   1.000
_cell.angle_alpha   90.00
_cell.angle_beta   90.00
_cell.angle_gamma   90.00
#
_symmetry.space_group_name_H-M   'P 1'
#
loop_
_entity.id
_entity.type
_entity.pdbx_description
1 polymer ?
#
loop_
_entity_poly.entity_id
_entity_poly.type
_entity_poly.pdbx_seq_one_letter_code
_entity_poly.pdbx_strand_id
1 'polypeptide(L)'
;NFINEKKINILFKKIRKKNLINFTTVIEKSSTYIISVPSDITKSKKQNTKPLFDVIKNITKILDINNHIIIETTSEVGITEEIKNYIMHKRPDLFDIKKNPKFYLAYCPERIFPGNILNELKTNPRIIGGIDKNSAIKCSKIFKIFNNKNFITDSRTAELVKLTENSYRSVNIALANELSIISNKLNINFDELRKLSNLHPRVNLLKAGIGVGGHCIPIDPWFLVSKFKIKPNVIKSSLKQNINKTNVIVKKILNENKNRKILIWGATYKENVTDTRNSPAAYIIKRLINAKMNI
;
A
#
# COMPACT_ATOMS: atom_id res chain seq x y z
N ASN A 1 15.65 11.35 -7.67
CA ASN A 1 15.39 10.82 -6.35
C ASN A 1 14.03 11.34 -5.85
N PHE A 2 13.03 10.46 -5.81
CA PHE A 2 11.65 10.82 -5.38
C PHE A 2 11.51 10.90 -3.85
N ILE A 3 12.56 10.51 -3.10
CA ILE A 3 12.56 10.48 -1.64
C ILE A 3 13.36 11.68 -1.13
N ASN A 4 12.68 12.62 -0.52
CA ASN A 4 13.31 13.83 0.05
C ASN A 4 13.71 13.61 1.53
N GLU A 5 14.56 12.60 1.78
CA GLU A 5 15.13 12.35 3.10
C GLU A 5 16.64 12.53 3.06
N LYS A 6 17.16 13.58 3.71
CA LYS A 6 18.59 13.95 3.72
C LYS A 6 19.51 12.78 4.09
N LYS A 7 19.15 11.98 5.10
CA LYS A 7 19.95 10.81 5.54
C LYS A 7 20.02 9.71 4.48
N ILE A 8 18.93 9.45 3.77
CA ILE A 8 18.89 8.46 2.66
C ILE A 8 19.77 8.95 1.51
N ASN A 9 19.68 10.23 1.17
CA ASN A 9 20.49 10.80 0.10
C ASN A 9 21.99 10.70 0.38
N ILE A 10 22.40 10.93 1.63
CA ILE A 10 23.81 10.79 2.07
C ILE A 10 24.24 9.32 1.95
N LEU A 11 23.43 8.39 2.47
CA LEU A 11 23.71 6.97 2.41
C LEU A 11 23.82 6.48 0.97
N PHE A 12 22.91 6.89 0.11
CA PHE A 12 22.88 6.54 -1.30
C PHE A 12 24.16 7.01 -2.04
N LYS A 13 24.59 8.26 -1.81
CA LYS A 13 25.85 8.80 -2.36
C LYS A 13 27.06 7.98 -1.89
N LYS A 14 27.10 7.59 -0.60
CA LYS A 14 28.18 6.77 -0.03
C LYS A 14 28.25 5.38 -0.67
N ILE A 15 27.10 4.70 -0.82
CA ILE A 15 27.00 3.36 -1.40
C ILE A 15 27.42 3.39 -2.88
N ARG A 16 26.97 4.41 -3.62
CA ARG A 16 27.32 4.60 -5.04
C ARG A 16 28.80 4.85 -5.21
N LYS A 17 29.43 5.71 -4.36
CA LYS A 17 30.87 5.99 -4.41
C LYS A 17 31.71 4.72 -4.16
N LYS A 18 31.19 3.75 -3.41
CA LYS A 18 31.85 2.48 -3.12
C LYS A 18 31.55 1.37 -4.13
N ASN A 19 30.82 1.69 -5.23
CA ASN A 19 30.36 0.71 -6.24
C ASN A 19 29.61 -0.51 -5.64
N LEU A 20 28.87 -0.30 -4.54
CA LEU A 20 28.08 -1.34 -3.85
C LEU A 20 26.66 -1.48 -4.41
N ILE A 21 26.29 -0.68 -5.39
CA ILE A 21 24.99 -0.73 -6.05
C ILE A 21 25.18 -0.58 -7.56
N ASN A 22 24.53 -1.44 -8.31
CA ASN A 22 24.42 -1.37 -9.76
C ASN A 22 22.96 -1.17 -10.17
N PHE A 23 22.71 -0.43 -11.26
CA PHE A 23 21.39 -0.22 -11.85
C PHE A 23 21.35 -0.91 -13.20
N THR A 24 20.44 -1.83 -13.36
CA THR A 24 20.27 -2.60 -14.58
C THR A 24 18.79 -2.76 -14.93
N THR A 25 18.50 -2.93 -16.20
CA THR A 25 17.17 -3.28 -16.69
C THR A 25 17.02 -4.79 -16.94
N VAL A 26 18.11 -5.54 -16.74
CA VAL A 26 18.16 -6.99 -16.90
C VAL A 26 18.30 -7.64 -15.52
N ILE A 27 17.49 -8.67 -15.25
CA ILE A 27 17.58 -9.43 -14.00
C ILE A 27 18.77 -10.39 -14.11
N GLU A 28 19.72 -10.28 -13.18
CA GLU A 28 20.91 -11.11 -13.12
C GLU A 28 20.76 -12.22 -12.06
N LYS A 29 21.58 -13.29 -12.18
CA LYS A 29 21.64 -14.34 -11.16
C LYS A 29 22.06 -13.76 -9.80
N SER A 30 21.28 -14.06 -8.78
CA SER A 30 21.50 -13.60 -7.41
C SER A 30 21.06 -14.66 -6.41
N SER A 31 21.61 -14.61 -5.22
CA SER A 31 21.18 -15.48 -4.11
C SER A 31 19.83 -15.05 -3.53
N THR A 32 19.46 -13.76 -3.70
CA THR A 32 18.24 -13.16 -3.13
C THR A 32 17.60 -12.21 -4.11
N TYR A 33 16.31 -12.38 -4.35
CA TYR A 33 15.45 -11.51 -5.16
C TYR A 33 14.41 -10.89 -4.26
N ILE A 34 14.42 -9.56 -4.14
CA ILE A 34 13.37 -8.80 -3.44
C ILE A 34 12.53 -8.11 -4.51
N ILE A 35 11.24 -8.41 -4.54
CA ILE A 35 10.32 -7.94 -5.58
C ILE A 35 9.44 -6.84 -5.00
N SER A 36 9.65 -5.60 -5.47
CA SER A 36 8.90 -4.41 -5.07
C SER A 36 8.46 -3.65 -6.32
N VAL A 37 7.48 -4.17 -7.02
CA VAL A 37 6.91 -3.60 -8.24
C VAL A 37 5.58 -2.90 -7.97
N PRO A 38 5.15 -1.97 -8.84
CA PRO A 38 3.85 -1.32 -8.68
C PRO A 38 2.70 -2.33 -8.64
N SER A 39 1.75 -2.07 -7.73
CA SER A 39 0.48 -2.79 -7.63
C SER A 39 -0.66 -1.81 -7.80
N ASP A 40 -1.59 -2.11 -8.68
CA ASP A 40 -2.74 -1.27 -9.01
C ASP A 40 -3.97 -2.14 -9.29
N ILE A 41 -5.12 -1.50 -9.51
CA ILE A 41 -6.37 -2.16 -9.88
C ILE A 41 -6.71 -1.92 -11.33
N THR A 42 -7.32 -2.93 -11.96
CA THR A 42 -7.94 -2.83 -13.28
C THR A 42 -9.23 -1.98 -13.20
N LYS A 43 -9.80 -1.66 -14.36
CA LYS A 43 -11.14 -1.00 -14.43
C LYS A 43 -12.22 -1.81 -13.69
N SER A 44 -12.11 -3.12 -13.64
CA SER A 44 -13.02 -4.01 -12.90
C SER A 44 -12.70 -4.13 -11.40
N LYS A 45 -11.79 -3.30 -10.87
CA LYS A 45 -11.37 -3.27 -9.47
C LYS A 45 -10.65 -4.56 -8.99
N LYS A 46 -10.14 -5.37 -9.89
CA LYS A 46 -9.27 -6.52 -9.58
C LYS A 46 -7.81 -6.08 -9.57
N GLN A 47 -6.98 -6.76 -8.82
CA GLN A 47 -5.54 -6.50 -8.84
C GLN A 47 -4.96 -6.70 -10.25
N ASN A 48 -4.08 -5.80 -10.66
CA ASN A 48 -3.23 -5.99 -11.83
C ASN A 48 -1.95 -6.73 -11.40
N THR A 49 -1.92 -8.04 -11.56
CA THR A 49 -0.77 -8.88 -11.20
C THR A 49 0.30 -8.94 -12.29
N LYS A 50 0.05 -8.34 -13.47
CA LYS A 50 0.96 -8.42 -14.62
C LYS A 50 2.40 -7.99 -14.29
N PRO A 51 2.67 -6.82 -13.64
CA PRO A 51 4.03 -6.40 -13.33
C PRO A 51 4.78 -7.41 -12.45
N LEU A 52 4.08 -8.01 -11.47
CA LEU A 52 4.66 -9.02 -10.59
C LEU A 52 5.02 -10.30 -11.35
N PHE A 53 4.10 -10.82 -12.16
CA PHE A 53 4.37 -12.04 -12.94
C PHE A 53 5.40 -11.82 -14.04
N ASP A 54 5.51 -10.63 -14.62
CA ASP A 54 6.57 -10.34 -15.59
C ASP A 54 7.98 -10.44 -14.95
N VAL A 55 8.14 -9.99 -13.70
CA VAL A 55 9.37 -10.17 -12.92
C VAL A 55 9.58 -11.65 -12.56
N ILE A 56 8.55 -12.32 -12.05
CA ILE A 56 8.61 -13.76 -11.69
C ILE A 56 9.00 -14.62 -12.90
N LYS A 57 8.47 -14.36 -14.08
CA LYS A 57 8.84 -15.06 -15.33
C LYS A 57 10.34 -14.97 -15.60
N ASN A 58 10.94 -13.81 -15.41
CA ASN A 58 12.36 -13.61 -15.65
C ASN A 58 13.22 -14.26 -14.56
N ILE A 59 12.85 -14.10 -13.28
CA ILE A 59 13.55 -14.78 -12.18
C ILE A 59 13.51 -16.29 -12.36
N THR A 60 12.36 -16.87 -12.74
CA THR A 60 12.19 -18.32 -12.92
C THR A 60 13.19 -18.93 -13.89
N LYS A 61 13.62 -18.20 -14.94
CA LYS A 61 14.60 -18.66 -15.91
C LYS A 61 16.01 -18.86 -15.33
N ILE A 62 16.35 -18.08 -14.31
CA ILE A 62 17.69 -18.02 -13.71
C ILE A 62 17.72 -18.46 -12.26
N LEU A 63 16.57 -18.86 -11.71
CA LEU A 63 16.42 -19.30 -10.33
C LEU A 63 17.19 -20.59 -10.09
N ASP A 64 17.82 -20.65 -8.92
CA ASP A 64 18.62 -21.79 -8.49
C ASP A 64 18.17 -22.31 -7.12
N ILE A 65 18.63 -23.50 -6.76
CA ILE A 65 18.40 -24.07 -5.42
C ILE A 65 18.99 -23.14 -4.35
N ASN A 66 18.35 -23.10 -3.17
CA ASN A 66 18.71 -22.23 -2.05
C ASN A 66 18.60 -20.72 -2.30
N ASN A 67 18.12 -20.28 -3.48
CA ASN A 67 17.81 -18.86 -3.69
C ASN A 67 16.63 -18.41 -2.82
N HIS A 68 16.59 -17.12 -2.52
CA HIS A 68 15.50 -16.50 -1.79
C HIS A 68 14.68 -15.60 -2.73
N ILE A 69 13.37 -15.78 -2.72
CA ILE A 69 12.42 -14.86 -3.36
C ILE A 69 11.57 -14.24 -2.28
N ILE A 70 11.60 -12.92 -2.17
CA ILE A 70 10.85 -12.15 -1.19
C ILE A 70 9.93 -11.18 -1.93
N ILE A 71 8.63 -11.30 -1.69
CA ILE A 71 7.63 -10.45 -2.31
C ILE A 71 7.25 -9.35 -1.31
N GLU A 72 7.59 -8.09 -1.62
CA GLU A 72 7.17 -6.90 -0.86
C GLU A 72 5.97 -6.19 -1.50
N THR A 73 5.73 -6.47 -2.78
CA THR A 73 4.58 -5.91 -3.53
C THR A 73 3.26 -6.26 -2.85
N THR A 74 2.46 -5.25 -2.47
CA THR A 74 1.11 -5.48 -1.92
C THR A 74 0.27 -6.26 -2.92
N SER A 75 -0.30 -7.38 -2.47
CA SER A 75 -0.98 -8.33 -3.34
C SER A 75 -2.20 -8.96 -2.69
N GLU A 76 -3.04 -9.57 -3.50
CA GLU A 76 -4.17 -10.38 -3.05
C GLU A 76 -3.69 -11.61 -2.27
N VAL A 77 -4.53 -12.08 -1.34
CA VAL A 77 -4.28 -13.31 -0.59
C VAL A 77 -4.19 -14.52 -1.51
N GLY A 78 -3.12 -15.31 -1.38
CA GLY A 78 -2.84 -16.49 -2.19
C GLY A 78 -1.84 -16.25 -3.33
N ILE A 79 -1.35 -15.01 -3.52
CA ILE A 79 -0.41 -14.69 -4.60
C ILE A 79 0.91 -15.48 -4.47
N THR A 80 1.39 -15.70 -3.25
CA THR A 80 2.63 -16.46 -3.02
C THR A 80 2.49 -17.92 -3.44
N GLU A 81 1.33 -18.52 -3.19
CA GLU A 81 1.01 -19.88 -3.67
C GLU A 81 0.88 -19.93 -5.19
N GLU A 82 0.26 -18.91 -5.80
CA GLU A 82 0.16 -18.81 -7.26
C GLU A 82 1.54 -18.73 -7.91
N ILE A 83 2.45 -17.97 -7.33
CA ILE A 83 3.86 -17.87 -7.76
C ILE A 83 4.57 -19.22 -7.61
N LYS A 84 4.43 -19.91 -6.46
CA LYS A 84 4.97 -21.25 -6.25
C LYS A 84 4.51 -22.19 -7.35
N ASN A 85 3.21 -22.23 -7.62
CA ASN A 85 2.62 -23.12 -8.63
C ASN A 85 3.11 -22.77 -10.05
N TYR A 86 3.26 -21.48 -10.36
CA TYR A 86 3.84 -21.03 -11.62
C TYR A 86 5.28 -21.52 -11.79
N ILE A 87 6.14 -21.36 -10.76
CA ILE A 87 7.53 -21.82 -10.79
C ILE A 87 7.57 -23.35 -10.92
N MET A 88 6.74 -24.07 -10.17
CA MET A 88 6.67 -25.54 -10.24
C MET A 88 6.32 -26.04 -11.64
N HIS A 89 5.39 -25.37 -12.32
CA HIS A 89 5.03 -25.72 -13.69
C HIS A 89 6.17 -25.45 -14.70
N LYS A 90 6.95 -24.39 -14.51
CA LYS A 90 8.02 -23.99 -15.43
C LYS A 90 9.38 -24.63 -15.10
N ARG A 91 9.65 -24.93 -13.85
CA ARG A 91 10.92 -25.46 -13.34
C ARG A 91 10.65 -26.57 -12.29
N PRO A 92 10.08 -27.73 -12.73
CA PRO A 92 9.85 -28.86 -11.82
C PRO A 92 11.13 -29.40 -11.18
N ASP A 93 12.28 -29.20 -11.78
CA ASP A 93 13.61 -29.54 -11.26
C ASP A 93 13.93 -28.86 -9.93
N LEU A 94 13.33 -27.70 -9.67
CA LEU A 94 13.46 -26.95 -8.41
C LEU A 94 12.55 -27.45 -7.28
N PHE A 95 11.92 -28.60 -7.45
CA PHE A 95 11.05 -29.22 -6.44
C PHE A 95 11.48 -30.65 -6.14
N ASP A 96 11.18 -31.11 -4.94
CA ASP A 96 11.37 -32.51 -4.56
C ASP A 96 10.16 -33.38 -5.02
N ILE A 97 10.24 -34.68 -4.77
CA ILE A 97 9.19 -35.65 -5.13
C ILE A 97 7.86 -35.32 -4.41
N LYS A 98 7.91 -34.71 -3.23
CA LYS A 98 6.73 -34.25 -2.45
C LYS A 98 6.25 -32.87 -2.86
N LYS A 99 6.81 -32.31 -3.94
CA LYS A 99 6.50 -30.95 -4.46
C LYS A 99 6.87 -29.82 -3.49
N ASN A 100 7.85 -30.03 -2.60
CA ASN A 100 8.41 -28.95 -1.79
C ASN A 100 9.46 -28.20 -2.60
N PRO A 101 9.52 -26.86 -2.51
CA PRO A 101 10.52 -26.08 -3.21
C PRO A 101 11.92 -26.28 -2.62
N LYS A 102 12.91 -26.38 -3.48
CA LYS A 102 14.34 -26.37 -3.11
C LYS A 102 14.92 -24.96 -3.01
N PHE A 103 14.07 -23.94 -3.05
CA PHE A 103 14.37 -22.52 -2.86
C PHE A 103 13.44 -21.96 -1.78
N TYR A 104 13.68 -20.74 -1.33
CA TYR A 104 12.89 -20.11 -0.27
C TYR A 104 12.00 -19.02 -0.85
N LEU A 105 10.70 -19.09 -0.58
CA LEU A 105 9.71 -18.14 -1.08
C LEU A 105 8.91 -17.57 0.10
N ALA A 106 8.90 -16.24 0.24
CA ALA A 106 8.17 -15.56 1.31
C ALA A 106 7.54 -14.26 0.83
N TYR A 107 6.46 -13.91 1.48
CA TYR A 107 5.82 -12.60 1.41
C TYR A 107 6.24 -11.78 2.63
N CYS A 108 6.75 -10.56 2.41
CA CYS A 108 7.15 -9.64 3.46
C CYS A 108 6.64 -8.24 3.13
N PRO A 109 5.38 -7.90 3.49
CA PRO A 109 4.78 -6.63 3.09
C PRO A 109 5.57 -5.42 3.58
N GLU A 110 5.76 -4.44 2.71
CA GLU A 110 6.35 -3.17 3.10
C GLU A 110 5.33 -2.33 3.89
N ARG A 111 5.76 -1.83 5.05
CA ARG A 111 4.93 -1.11 6.03
C ARG A 111 5.49 0.26 6.39
N ILE A 112 6.56 0.69 5.69
CA ILE A 112 7.26 1.94 5.94
C ILE A 112 6.48 3.11 5.37
N PHE A 113 6.54 4.22 6.09
CA PHE A 113 5.91 5.45 5.69
C PHE A 113 6.95 6.43 5.09
N PRO A 114 6.72 6.99 3.90
CA PRO A 114 7.59 7.99 3.31
C PRO A 114 7.76 9.20 4.23
N GLY A 115 9.00 9.67 4.40
CA GLY A 115 9.38 10.78 5.27
C GLY A 115 10.07 10.36 6.57
N ASN A 116 10.06 9.05 6.94
CA ASN A 116 10.72 8.52 8.13
C ASN A 116 11.30 7.11 7.89
N ILE A 117 11.75 6.83 6.67
CA ILE A 117 12.10 5.49 6.20
C ILE A 117 13.16 4.81 7.07
N LEU A 118 14.30 5.47 7.31
CA LEU A 118 15.41 4.86 8.06
C LEU A 118 15.07 4.53 9.52
N ASN A 119 14.22 5.33 10.14
CA ASN A 119 13.77 5.06 11.50
C ASN A 119 12.78 3.90 11.51
N GLU A 120 11.80 3.92 10.61
CA GLU A 120 10.78 2.88 10.53
C GLU A 120 11.35 1.52 10.11
N LEU A 121 12.39 1.49 9.26
CA LEU A 121 13.13 0.26 8.95
C LEU A 121 13.71 -0.40 10.20
N LYS A 122 14.13 0.40 11.20
CA LYS A 122 14.74 -0.09 12.43
C LYS A 122 13.74 -0.42 13.53
N THR A 123 12.60 0.27 13.54
CA THR A 123 11.64 0.22 14.66
C THR A 123 10.40 -0.62 14.36
N ASN A 124 9.91 -0.61 13.11
CA ASN A 124 8.68 -1.31 12.75
C ASN A 124 8.92 -2.82 12.69
N PRO A 125 8.12 -3.63 13.39
CA PRO A 125 8.18 -5.07 13.27
C PRO A 125 7.92 -5.51 11.82
N ARG A 126 8.67 -6.50 11.32
CA ARG A 126 8.40 -7.12 10.02
C ARG A 126 7.57 -8.38 10.17
N ILE A 127 6.61 -8.56 9.28
CA ILE A 127 5.82 -9.79 9.16
C ILE A 127 6.37 -10.57 7.97
N ILE A 128 6.78 -11.80 8.17
CA ILE A 128 7.38 -12.64 7.13
C ILE A 128 6.59 -13.93 7.03
N GLY A 129 5.80 -14.04 5.97
CA GLY A 129 4.99 -15.20 5.65
C GLY A 129 5.67 -16.08 4.62
N GLY A 130 6.15 -17.26 5.03
CA GLY A 130 6.73 -18.23 4.09
C GLY A 130 5.67 -19.10 3.42
N ILE A 131 6.02 -19.63 2.25
CA ILE A 131 5.22 -20.71 1.64
C ILE A 131 5.29 -22.00 2.48
N ASP A 132 6.34 -22.13 3.28
CA ASP A 132 6.55 -23.07 4.34
C ASP A 132 7.36 -22.41 5.49
N LYS A 133 7.43 -23.09 6.63
CA LYS A 133 8.12 -22.58 7.82
C LYS A 133 9.61 -22.32 7.58
N ASN A 134 10.27 -23.15 6.81
CA ASN A 134 11.70 -23.01 6.50
C ASN A 134 11.95 -21.77 5.64
N SER A 135 11.14 -21.53 4.62
CA SER A 135 11.16 -20.31 3.79
C SER A 135 11.01 -19.05 4.64
N ALA A 136 10.05 -19.03 5.57
CA ALA A 136 9.86 -17.89 6.46
C ALA A 136 11.09 -17.64 7.35
N ILE A 137 11.67 -18.69 7.93
CA ILE A 137 12.89 -18.60 8.78
C ILE A 137 14.09 -18.11 7.97
N LYS A 138 14.32 -18.67 6.78
CA LYS A 138 15.47 -18.31 5.92
C LYS A 138 15.35 -16.87 5.43
N CYS A 139 14.19 -16.46 4.91
CA CYS A 139 13.96 -15.09 4.47
C CYS A 139 14.02 -14.08 5.63
N SER A 140 13.58 -14.45 6.84
CA SER A 140 13.64 -13.54 8.00
C SER A 140 15.07 -13.15 8.38
N LYS A 141 16.05 -14.01 8.13
CA LYS A 141 17.47 -13.73 8.42
C LYS A 141 18.00 -12.55 7.63
N ILE A 142 17.49 -12.31 6.41
CA ILE A 142 17.86 -11.17 5.56
C ILE A 142 17.47 -9.85 6.23
N PHE A 143 16.30 -9.81 6.86
CA PHE A 143 15.79 -8.59 7.50
C PHE A 143 16.34 -8.34 8.92
N LYS A 144 17.00 -9.32 9.54
CA LYS A 144 17.65 -9.12 10.85
C LYS A 144 18.75 -8.06 10.85
N ILE A 145 19.32 -7.76 9.67
CA ILE A 145 20.30 -6.68 9.48
C ILE A 145 19.68 -5.31 9.84
N PHE A 146 18.38 -5.13 9.63
CA PHE A 146 17.69 -3.87 9.87
C PHE A 146 17.01 -3.83 11.23
N ASN A 147 16.37 -4.94 11.62
CA ASN A 147 15.54 -5.03 12.81
C ASN A 147 15.41 -6.47 13.30
N ASN A 148 15.52 -6.67 14.62
CA ASN A 148 15.36 -7.98 15.25
C ASN A 148 13.88 -8.35 15.54
N LYS A 149 12.92 -7.43 15.30
CA LYS A 149 11.50 -7.66 15.54
C LYS A 149 10.83 -8.27 14.31
N ASN A 150 11.19 -9.51 13.97
CA ASN A 150 10.61 -10.26 12.85
C ASN A 150 9.60 -11.28 13.37
N PHE A 151 8.37 -11.21 12.88
CA PHE A 151 7.30 -12.16 13.19
C PHE A 151 7.10 -13.10 12.01
N ILE A 152 7.22 -14.39 12.26
CA ILE A 152 7.10 -15.44 11.26
C ILE A 152 5.68 -15.99 11.26
N THR A 153 5.12 -16.15 10.07
CA THR A 153 3.80 -16.72 9.84
C THR A 153 3.74 -17.43 8.48
N ASP A 154 2.60 -17.90 8.06
CA ASP A 154 2.35 -18.37 6.69
C ASP A 154 2.12 -17.20 5.72
N SER A 155 2.28 -17.49 4.41
CA SER A 155 2.18 -16.45 3.38
C SER A 155 0.80 -15.79 3.32
N ARG A 156 -0.27 -16.57 3.44
CA ARG A 156 -1.65 -16.05 3.36
C ARG A 156 -1.97 -15.10 4.50
N THR A 157 -1.52 -15.43 5.70
CA THR A 157 -1.66 -14.56 6.87
C THR A 157 -0.89 -13.25 6.66
N ALA A 158 0.35 -13.28 6.20
CA ALA A 158 1.13 -12.08 5.96
C ALA A 158 0.51 -11.19 4.86
N GLU A 159 0.01 -11.78 3.78
CA GLU A 159 -0.72 -11.09 2.72
C GLU A 159 -1.99 -10.40 3.27
N LEU A 160 -2.78 -11.13 4.08
CA LEU A 160 -4.01 -10.60 4.69
C LEU A 160 -3.71 -9.49 5.71
N VAL A 161 -2.64 -9.59 6.50
CA VAL A 161 -2.23 -8.55 7.46
C VAL A 161 -2.08 -7.21 6.76
N LYS A 162 -1.37 -7.16 5.62
CA LYS A 162 -1.17 -5.92 4.87
C LYS A 162 -2.49 -5.31 4.40
N LEU A 163 -3.37 -6.12 3.85
CA LEU A 163 -4.68 -5.67 3.37
C LEU A 163 -5.59 -5.24 4.53
N THR A 164 -5.49 -5.92 5.67
CA THR A 164 -6.22 -5.56 6.90
C THR A 164 -5.80 -4.18 7.40
N GLU A 165 -4.50 -3.89 7.47
CA GLU A 165 -3.99 -2.59 7.93
C GLU A 165 -4.54 -1.43 7.09
N ASN A 166 -4.49 -1.56 5.77
CA ASN A 166 -4.98 -0.51 4.87
C ASN A 166 -6.52 -0.43 4.86
N SER A 167 -7.22 -1.55 5.01
CA SER A 167 -8.68 -1.58 5.14
C SER A 167 -9.14 -0.94 6.45
N TYR A 168 -8.48 -1.25 7.56
CA TYR A 168 -8.73 -0.62 8.86
C TYR A 168 -8.61 0.90 8.77
N ARG A 169 -7.55 1.39 8.15
CA ARG A 169 -7.35 2.84 7.93
C ARG A 169 -8.46 3.43 7.06
N SER A 170 -8.83 2.75 5.95
CA SER A 170 -9.90 3.19 5.05
C SER A 170 -11.24 3.34 5.78
N VAL A 171 -11.60 2.35 6.62
CA VAL A 171 -12.84 2.36 7.40
C VAL A 171 -12.86 3.48 8.42
N ASN A 172 -11.79 3.66 9.19
CA ASN A 172 -11.72 4.71 10.22
C ASN A 172 -11.71 6.13 9.63
N ILE A 173 -11.06 6.33 8.48
CA ILE A 173 -11.12 7.61 7.76
C ILE A 173 -12.54 7.85 7.22
N ALA A 174 -13.20 6.82 6.69
CA ALA A 174 -14.57 6.93 6.19
C ALA A 174 -15.55 7.32 7.30
N LEU A 175 -15.42 6.71 8.48
CA LEU A 175 -16.22 7.07 9.65
C LEU A 175 -16.01 8.54 10.05
N ALA A 176 -14.77 9.00 10.14
CA ALA A 176 -14.47 10.40 10.45
C ALA A 176 -15.05 11.36 9.38
N ASN A 177 -14.92 11.02 8.11
CA ASN A 177 -15.47 11.78 7.00
C ASN A 177 -17.01 11.83 7.04
N GLU A 178 -17.67 10.74 7.37
CA GLU A 178 -19.14 10.66 7.49
C GLU A 178 -19.64 11.50 8.67
N LEU A 179 -19.03 11.31 9.86
CA LEU A 179 -19.38 12.10 11.04
C LEU A 179 -19.16 13.61 10.82
N SER A 180 -18.13 14.00 10.06
CA SER A 180 -17.94 15.41 9.74
C SER A 180 -19.02 15.98 8.81
N ILE A 181 -19.63 15.15 7.94
CA ILE A 181 -20.78 15.58 7.11
C ILE A 181 -22.02 15.76 8.02
N ILE A 182 -22.25 14.83 8.92
CA ILE A 182 -23.36 14.88 9.91
C ILE A 182 -23.21 16.12 10.79
N SER A 183 -22.02 16.35 11.37
CA SER A 183 -21.74 17.51 12.22
C SER A 183 -22.01 18.83 11.51
N ASN A 184 -21.58 18.96 10.26
CA ASN A 184 -21.86 20.15 9.46
C ASN A 184 -23.38 20.39 9.25
N LYS A 185 -24.16 19.34 9.04
CA LYS A 185 -25.63 19.45 8.90
C LYS A 185 -26.31 19.87 10.21
N LEU A 186 -25.72 19.51 11.33
CA LEU A 186 -26.22 19.84 12.67
C LEU A 186 -25.64 21.16 13.22
N ASN A 187 -24.81 21.85 12.45
CA ASN A 187 -24.05 23.05 12.88
C ASN A 187 -23.13 22.78 14.10
N ILE A 188 -22.59 21.57 14.20
CA ILE A 188 -21.65 21.16 15.24
C ILE A 188 -20.22 21.26 14.71
N ASN A 189 -19.28 21.77 15.52
CA ASN A 189 -17.87 21.76 15.18
C ASN A 189 -17.32 20.33 15.28
N PHE A 190 -16.90 19.76 14.12
CA PHE A 190 -16.38 18.39 14.07
C PHE A 190 -15.08 18.22 14.86
N ASP A 191 -14.19 19.20 14.90
CA ASP A 191 -12.92 19.08 15.64
C ASP A 191 -13.16 19.05 17.16
N GLU A 192 -14.15 19.78 17.65
CA GLU A 192 -14.58 19.71 19.04
C GLU A 192 -15.21 18.36 19.35
N LEU A 193 -16.19 17.93 18.53
CA LEU A 193 -16.79 16.60 18.65
C LEU A 193 -15.71 15.50 18.71
N ARG A 194 -14.74 15.54 17.81
CA ARG A 194 -13.64 14.58 17.77
C ARG A 194 -12.79 14.61 19.03
N LYS A 195 -12.42 15.79 19.53
CA LYS A 195 -11.64 15.94 20.76
C LYS A 195 -12.38 15.33 21.95
N LEU A 196 -13.65 15.66 22.11
CA LEU A 196 -14.48 15.17 23.22
C LEU A 196 -14.73 13.66 23.12
N SER A 197 -15.01 13.14 21.93
CA SER A 197 -15.20 11.71 21.73
C SER A 197 -13.94 10.91 22.06
N ASN A 198 -12.75 11.45 21.75
CA ASN A 198 -11.46 10.81 22.02
C ASN A 198 -11.05 10.85 23.50
N LEU A 199 -11.80 11.51 24.38
CA LEU A 199 -11.64 11.36 25.83
C LEU A 199 -12.08 9.97 26.33
N HIS A 200 -12.93 9.29 25.56
CA HIS A 200 -13.31 7.93 25.88
C HIS A 200 -12.15 6.96 25.57
N PRO A 201 -11.70 6.12 26.52
CA PRO A 201 -10.45 5.36 26.40
C PRO A 201 -10.44 4.33 25.27
N ARG A 202 -11.58 3.95 24.71
CA ARG A 202 -11.70 3.01 23.60
C ARG A 202 -12.01 3.67 22.25
N VAL A 203 -11.97 4.99 22.16
CA VAL A 203 -12.28 5.76 20.95
C VAL A 203 -11.03 6.47 20.45
N ASN A 204 -10.72 6.28 19.17
CA ASN A 204 -9.67 7.02 18.46
C ASN A 204 -10.22 7.50 17.12
N LEU A 205 -11.09 8.50 17.16
CA LEU A 205 -11.69 9.12 15.98
C LEU A 205 -10.65 9.98 15.26
N LEU A 206 -10.42 9.68 13.99
CA LEU A 206 -9.44 10.37 13.15
C LEU A 206 -9.92 11.77 12.75
N LYS A 207 -8.99 12.61 12.27
CA LYS A 207 -9.34 13.87 11.60
C LYS A 207 -10.06 13.57 10.28
N ALA A 208 -11.12 14.31 10.01
CA ALA A 208 -11.76 14.28 8.71
C ALA A 208 -10.91 15.05 7.67
N GLY A 209 -10.98 14.61 6.42
CA GLY A 209 -10.32 15.26 5.30
C GLY A 209 -11.28 15.56 4.15
N ILE A 210 -10.71 15.94 3.01
CA ILE A 210 -11.47 16.21 1.77
C ILE A 210 -11.76 14.93 0.96
N GLY A 211 -11.30 13.78 1.44
CA GLY A 211 -11.35 12.47 0.79
C GLY A 211 -10.06 11.70 1.05
N VAL A 212 -9.88 10.57 0.37
CA VAL A 212 -8.69 9.73 0.48
C VAL A 212 -8.00 9.62 -0.87
N GLY A 213 -6.71 9.92 -0.90
CA GLY A 213 -5.87 9.84 -2.10
C GLY A 213 -4.67 8.91 -1.91
N GLY A 214 -3.77 8.93 -2.89
CA GLY A 214 -2.61 8.06 -2.96
C GLY A 214 -2.89 6.72 -3.64
N HIS A 215 -1.98 5.79 -3.49
CA HIS A 215 -2.01 4.51 -4.20
C HIS A 215 -2.16 3.28 -3.27
N CYS A 216 -2.35 3.48 -1.97
CA CYS A 216 -2.51 2.38 -1.01
C CYS A 216 -3.96 2.31 -0.48
N ILE A 217 -4.37 3.31 0.34
CA ILE A 217 -5.68 3.26 1.03
C ILE A 217 -6.88 3.23 0.06
N PRO A 218 -6.90 3.96 -1.07
CA PRO A 218 -8.01 3.86 -2.02
C PRO A 218 -7.95 2.62 -2.92
N ILE A 219 -6.85 1.86 -2.92
CA ILE A 219 -6.58 0.75 -3.85
C ILE A 219 -6.62 -0.61 -3.14
N ASP A 220 -5.77 -0.82 -2.13
CA ASP A 220 -5.53 -2.13 -1.53
C ASP A 220 -6.78 -2.81 -0.96
N PRO A 221 -7.74 -2.09 -0.33
CA PRO A 221 -8.96 -2.73 0.16
C PRO A 221 -9.83 -3.35 -0.95
N TRP A 222 -9.69 -2.91 -2.22
CA TRP A 222 -10.37 -3.53 -3.34
C TRP A 222 -9.91 -4.97 -3.58
N PHE A 223 -8.67 -5.33 -3.23
CA PHE A 223 -8.18 -6.71 -3.34
C PHE A 223 -9.00 -7.67 -2.47
N LEU A 224 -9.48 -7.23 -1.31
CA LEU A 224 -10.40 -8.01 -0.48
C LEU A 224 -11.83 -8.03 -1.06
N VAL A 225 -12.27 -6.91 -1.64
CA VAL A 225 -13.64 -6.80 -2.19
C VAL A 225 -13.80 -7.61 -3.47
N SER A 226 -12.75 -7.71 -4.29
CA SER A 226 -12.81 -8.36 -5.61
C SER A 226 -12.54 -9.86 -5.59
N LYS A 227 -11.71 -10.33 -4.66
CA LYS A 227 -11.23 -11.73 -4.60
C LYS A 227 -12.28 -12.69 -4.06
N PHE A 228 -13.02 -12.28 -3.04
CA PHE A 228 -13.87 -13.21 -2.31
C PHE A 228 -15.34 -13.16 -2.77
N LYS A 229 -15.98 -14.32 -2.84
CA LYS A 229 -17.44 -14.42 -3.03
C LYS A 229 -18.22 -13.80 -1.87
N ILE A 230 -17.59 -13.69 -0.69
CA ILE A 230 -18.11 -12.97 0.47
C ILE A 230 -18.16 -11.48 0.11
N LYS A 231 -19.28 -10.82 0.40
CA LYS A 231 -19.44 -9.39 0.18
C LYS A 231 -18.92 -8.61 1.40
N PRO A 232 -17.70 -8.08 1.41
CA PRO A 232 -17.15 -7.31 2.55
C PRO A 232 -17.80 -5.92 2.59
N ASN A 233 -19.02 -5.84 3.10
CA ASN A 233 -19.87 -4.65 3.02
C ASN A 233 -19.24 -3.44 3.73
N VAL A 234 -18.63 -3.61 4.91
CA VAL A 234 -17.98 -2.51 5.66
C VAL A 234 -16.86 -1.89 4.84
N ILE A 235 -15.94 -2.71 4.31
CA ILE A 235 -14.81 -2.25 3.49
C ILE A 235 -15.30 -1.56 2.22
N LYS A 236 -16.27 -2.17 1.53
CA LYS A 236 -16.84 -1.60 0.29
C LYS A 236 -17.55 -0.28 0.54
N SER A 237 -18.30 -0.17 1.65
CA SER A 237 -19.00 1.06 2.03
C SER A 237 -18.01 2.16 2.42
N SER A 238 -16.93 1.84 3.13
CA SER A 238 -15.90 2.81 3.48
C SER A 238 -15.22 3.42 2.24
N LEU A 239 -14.91 2.61 1.24
CA LEU A 239 -14.34 3.08 -0.04
C LEU A 239 -15.30 4.04 -0.76
N LYS A 240 -16.60 3.70 -0.79
CA LYS A 240 -17.64 4.58 -1.36
C LYS A 240 -17.78 5.88 -0.57
N GLN A 241 -17.77 5.81 0.76
CA GLN A 241 -17.90 6.98 1.61
C GLN A 241 -16.72 7.94 1.49
N ASN A 242 -15.50 7.44 1.35
CA ASN A 242 -14.32 8.25 1.12
C ASN A 242 -14.39 9.01 -0.22
N ILE A 243 -14.94 8.39 -1.27
CA ILE A 243 -15.22 9.08 -2.55
C ILE A 243 -16.36 10.10 -2.39
N ASN A 244 -17.43 9.70 -1.68
CA ASN A 244 -18.60 10.58 -1.46
C ASN A 244 -18.21 11.86 -0.74
N LYS A 245 -17.29 11.81 0.23
CA LYS A 245 -16.81 13.01 0.93
C LYS A 245 -16.31 14.07 -0.03
N THR A 246 -15.49 13.68 -1.02
CA THR A 246 -14.97 14.61 -2.04
C THR A 246 -16.11 15.21 -2.89
N ASN A 247 -17.10 14.40 -3.26
CA ASN A 247 -18.26 14.87 -4.00
C ASN A 247 -19.13 15.86 -3.20
N VAL A 248 -19.31 15.63 -1.90
CA VAL A 248 -20.02 16.56 -1.00
C VAL A 248 -19.30 17.92 -0.96
N ILE A 249 -17.97 17.91 -0.88
CA ILE A 249 -17.19 19.16 -0.89
C ILE A 249 -17.31 19.88 -2.22
N VAL A 250 -17.21 19.18 -3.35
CA VAL A 250 -17.43 19.78 -4.68
C VAL A 250 -18.80 20.44 -4.75
N LYS A 251 -19.88 19.75 -4.34
CA LYS A 251 -21.23 20.31 -4.33
C LYS A 251 -21.33 21.57 -3.47
N LYS A 252 -20.72 21.54 -2.26
CA LYS A 252 -20.70 22.69 -1.36
C LYS A 252 -20.03 23.90 -2.03
N ILE A 253 -18.84 23.72 -2.60
CA ILE A 253 -18.11 24.80 -3.27
C ILE A 253 -18.92 25.38 -4.43
N LEU A 254 -19.52 24.53 -5.28
CA LEU A 254 -20.33 24.96 -6.42
C LEU A 254 -21.56 25.78 -6.01
N ASN A 255 -22.21 25.40 -4.90
CA ASN A 255 -23.41 26.07 -4.42
C ASN A 255 -23.12 27.43 -3.76
N GLU A 256 -22.03 27.51 -2.97
CA GLU A 256 -21.75 28.67 -2.13
C GLU A 256 -20.88 29.74 -2.83
N ASN A 257 -20.25 29.42 -3.98
CA ASN A 257 -19.22 30.27 -4.58
C ASN A 257 -19.41 30.56 -6.06
N LYS A 258 -20.64 30.57 -6.58
CA LYS A 258 -20.94 30.72 -8.02
C LYS A 258 -20.28 31.94 -8.70
N ASN A 259 -20.09 33.05 -7.98
CA ASN A 259 -19.51 34.30 -8.51
C ASN A 259 -18.20 34.70 -7.82
N ARG A 260 -17.54 33.80 -7.12
CA ARG A 260 -16.31 34.08 -6.37
C ARG A 260 -15.08 33.48 -7.03
N LYS A 261 -13.94 34.15 -6.91
CA LYS A 261 -12.66 33.58 -7.26
C LYS A 261 -12.24 32.60 -6.15
N ILE A 262 -11.79 31.40 -6.53
CA ILE A 262 -11.45 30.32 -5.60
C ILE A 262 -9.95 30.08 -5.66
N LEU A 263 -9.28 30.14 -4.53
CA LEU A 263 -7.89 29.71 -4.40
C LEU A 263 -7.85 28.29 -3.83
N ILE A 264 -7.16 27.39 -4.53
CA ILE A 264 -6.89 26.04 -4.04
C ILE A 264 -5.44 25.95 -3.61
N TRP A 265 -5.23 25.71 -2.31
CA TRP A 265 -3.89 25.59 -1.72
C TRP A 265 -3.47 24.13 -1.63
N GLY A 266 -2.59 23.70 -2.55
CA GLY A 266 -2.08 22.34 -2.64
C GLY A 266 -2.93 21.39 -3.50
N ALA A 267 -2.25 20.57 -4.31
CA ALA A 267 -2.89 19.62 -5.22
C ALA A 267 -2.54 18.16 -4.93
N THR A 268 -1.62 17.89 -3.99
CA THR A 268 -1.18 16.53 -3.64
C THR A 268 -2.15 15.88 -2.65
N TYR A 269 -2.09 14.56 -2.53
CA TYR A 269 -2.97 13.85 -1.60
C TYR A 269 -2.51 13.95 -0.13
N LYS A 270 -1.31 14.40 0.12
CA LYS A 270 -0.70 14.52 1.45
C LYS A 270 0.35 15.64 1.48
N GLU A 271 0.59 16.18 2.66
CA GLU A 271 1.64 17.15 2.93
C GLU A 271 3.04 16.59 2.65
N ASN A 272 3.94 17.45 2.18
CA ASN A 272 5.35 17.13 1.94
C ASN A 272 5.62 15.98 0.96
N VAL A 273 4.70 15.69 0.04
CA VAL A 273 4.87 14.73 -1.06
C VAL A 273 4.59 15.40 -2.39
N THR A 274 5.22 14.89 -3.46
CA THR A 274 5.01 15.39 -4.84
C THR A 274 4.01 14.53 -5.63
N ASP A 275 3.32 13.59 -4.96
CA ASP A 275 2.44 12.60 -5.56
C ASP A 275 1.00 13.11 -5.62
N THR A 276 0.45 13.19 -6.84
CA THR A 276 -0.93 13.60 -7.10
C THR A 276 -1.86 12.43 -7.46
N ARG A 277 -1.38 11.18 -7.40
CA ARG A 277 -2.19 10.01 -7.75
C ARG A 277 -3.42 9.90 -6.85
N ASN A 278 -4.60 9.76 -7.49
CA ASN A 278 -5.88 9.72 -6.80
C ASN A 278 -6.11 10.88 -5.82
N SER A 279 -5.47 12.03 -6.03
CA SER A 279 -5.62 13.18 -5.14
C SER A 279 -7.06 13.71 -5.14
N PRO A 280 -7.73 13.80 -3.98
CA PRO A 280 -9.02 14.48 -3.88
C PRO A 280 -8.97 15.93 -4.33
N ALA A 281 -7.87 16.65 -4.04
CA ALA A 281 -7.70 18.05 -4.47
C ALA A 281 -7.65 18.15 -6.00
N ALA A 282 -6.88 17.28 -6.67
CA ALA A 282 -6.83 17.24 -8.13
C ALA A 282 -8.20 16.91 -8.75
N TYR A 283 -8.98 16.02 -8.12
CA TYR A 283 -10.36 15.74 -8.54
C TYR A 283 -11.27 16.97 -8.37
N ILE A 284 -11.20 17.66 -7.23
CA ILE A 284 -11.95 18.90 -6.98
C ILE A 284 -11.62 19.93 -8.04
N ILE A 285 -10.34 20.22 -8.29
CA ILE A 285 -9.88 21.17 -9.32
C ILE A 285 -10.52 20.85 -10.66
N LYS A 286 -10.41 19.59 -11.11
CA LYS A 286 -10.98 19.16 -12.39
C LYS A 286 -12.51 19.39 -12.45
N ARG A 287 -13.22 19.13 -11.37
CA ARG A 287 -14.68 19.30 -11.29
C ARG A 287 -15.08 20.78 -11.34
N LEU A 288 -14.31 21.65 -10.70
CA LEU A 288 -14.56 23.10 -10.69
C LEU A 288 -14.24 23.74 -12.05
N ILE A 289 -13.15 23.33 -12.72
CA ILE A 289 -12.82 23.75 -14.10
C ILE A 289 -13.96 23.36 -15.06
N ASN A 290 -14.42 22.10 -14.98
CA ASN A 290 -15.52 21.62 -15.84
C ASN A 290 -16.83 22.38 -15.59
N ALA A 291 -17.03 22.91 -14.39
CA ALA A 291 -18.17 23.76 -14.03
C ALA A 291 -17.95 25.25 -14.36
N LYS A 292 -16.84 25.59 -15.06
CA LYS A 292 -16.46 26.96 -15.44
C LYS A 292 -16.35 27.93 -14.25
N MET A 293 -15.93 27.40 -13.08
CA MET A 293 -15.66 28.25 -11.91
C MET A 293 -14.35 29.01 -12.11
N ASN A 294 -14.28 30.23 -11.56
CA ASN A 294 -13.06 31.03 -11.54
C ASN A 294 -12.11 30.50 -10.43
N ILE A 295 -11.07 29.76 -10.83
CA ILE A 295 -10.11 29.11 -9.92
C ILE A 295 -8.77 29.82 -10.05
#